data_bf6aa08623e17e45aab63d6186383ec2
#
_entry.id   bf6aa08623e17e45aab63d6186383ec2
#
_cell.length_a   1.000
_cell.length_b   1.000
_cell.length_c   1.000
_cell.angle_alpha   90.00
_cell.angle_beta   90.00
_cell.angle_gamma   90.00
#
_symmetry.space_group_name_H-M   'P 1'
#
loop_
_entity.id
_entity.type
_entity.pdbx_description
1 polymer ?
#
loop_
_entity_poly.entity_id
_entity_poly.type
_entity_poly.pdbx_seq_one_letter_code
_entity_poly.pdbx_strand_id
1 'polypeptide(L)'
;VGAGRAGAQNCGASVTWFTNPSIPTEVSGGLNANNCAFHQLAWQAFAALIQPQTSGGVLFETWMPDYGVFPASGPPTPWGQDPITPCTNDSPTARSRFVFRPRVAKTADSAINPNSTDQAFGGAIYDQNDNVVYYGAWVNQTEYNFITGCQFYDKSCIAAAPANVALPPGSIELKTSWRVLPGGPSPSYYSVQGLVGSSCTPVTLGLVGFHLVINTPDHPEFIWATFEQKTNAPDCPGSGNGWAFFNPGCLQDGKPCAVNQQNTNPTQICRVTPWGGGDSQNVANLQSLDQSVYSTMQKLAAVDPAKYGYLNIWSNYQLVGNLWTNQGELPPSSANYKGSTLNANTTMETFAQNTTNPTFQNCFSCHGESGGAFSGTNPANFSHLFFEAVESGACGGGQLPAGCTASASQLKRSSKGAYSGAAAPAMIPAHRKTP
;
A
#
# COMPACT_ATOMS: atom_id res chain seq x y z
N VAL A 1 33.83 -18.78 29.01
CA VAL A 1 32.46 -18.28 29.08
C VAL A 1 31.98 -18.21 27.66
N GLY A 2 31.25 -19.24 27.17
CA GLY A 2 30.73 -19.31 25.82
C GLY A 2 29.56 -18.35 25.66
N ALA A 3 29.70 -17.38 24.79
CA ALA A 3 28.58 -16.62 24.27
C ALA A 3 27.72 -17.58 23.47
N GLY A 4 26.57 -17.98 23.99
CA GLY A 4 25.57 -18.72 23.27
C GLY A 4 25.19 -17.93 22.00
N ARG A 5 25.42 -18.50 20.82
CA ARG A 5 24.80 -18.03 19.58
C ARG A 5 23.29 -18.09 19.82
N ALA A 6 22.65 -16.93 19.89
CA ALA A 6 21.20 -16.87 19.76
C ALA A 6 20.85 -17.63 18.49
N GLY A 7 20.14 -18.77 18.62
CA GLY A 7 19.72 -19.57 17.49
C GLY A 7 18.93 -18.66 16.55
N ALA A 8 19.25 -18.70 15.27
CA ALA A 8 18.51 -17.97 14.24
C ALA A 8 17.03 -18.34 14.41
N GLN A 9 16.21 -17.38 14.85
CA GLN A 9 14.78 -17.58 15.00
C GLN A 9 14.24 -17.81 13.60
N ASN A 10 13.69 -19.01 13.34
CA ASN A 10 13.22 -19.38 12.02
C ASN A 10 12.03 -18.46 11.66
N CYS A 11 12.25 -17.52 10.75
CA CYS A 11 11.23 -16.58 10.30
C CYS A 11 10.29 -17.31 9.34
N GLY A 12 9.23 -17.92 9.89
CA GLY A 12 8.29 -18.76 9.16
C GLY A 12 6.87 -18.23 9.15
N ALA A 13 6.08 -18.69 8.16
CA ALA A 13 4.66 -18.43 8.06
C ALA A 13 3.85 -19.37 8.97
N SER A 14 2.71 -18.90 9.46
CA SER A 14 1.69 -19.75 10.09
C SER A 14 0.60 -20.13 9.08
N VAL A 15 0.20 -21.38 9.10
CA VAL A 15 -0.96 -21.87 8.32
C VAL A 15 -2.25 -21.12 8.69
N THR A 16 -2.35 -20.64 9.93
CA THR A 16 -3.52 -19.91 10.43
C THR A 16 -3.75 -18.59 9.71
N TRP A 17 -2.72 -17.98 9.12
CA TRP A 17 -2.88 -16.75 8.33
C TRP A 17 -3.82 -16.95 7.13
N PHE A 18 -3.91 -18.16 6.60
CA PHE A 18 -4.73 -18.51 5.44
C PHE A 18 -6.00 -19.29 5.81
N THR A 19 -5.98 -20.03 6.94
CA THR A 19 -7.13 -20.86 7.36
C THR A 19 -8.07 -20.13 8.32
N ASN A 20 -7.57 -19.13 9.05
CA ASN A 20 -8.34 -18.23 9.91
C ASN A 20 -7.76 -16.80 9.80
N PRO A 21 -7.89 -16.16 8.62
CA PRO A 21 -7.24 -14.90 8.31
C PRO A 21 -7.77 -13.75 9.17
N SER A 22 -6.85 -12.93 9.67
CA SER A 22 -7.16 -11.70 10.38
C SER A 22 -6.03 -10.68 10.21
N ILE A 23 -6.39 -9.42 10.14
CA ILE A 23 -5.39 -8.34 10.14
C ILE A 23 -4.92 -8.15 11.58
N PRO A 24 -3.58 -8.24 11.84
CA PRO A 24 -3.05 -8.02 13.17
C PRO A 24 -3.28 -6.57 13.63
N THR A 25 -3.59 -6.39 14.91
CA THR A 25 -3.76 -5.07 15.51
C THR A 25 -2.44 -4.49 16.03
N GLU A 26 -1.41 -5.35 16.22
CA GLU A 26 -0.08 -4.97 16.66
C GLU A 26 0.94 -6.00 16.20
N VAL A 27 2.20 -5.58 16.09
CA VAL A 27 3.31 -6.49 15.87
C VAL A 27 3.53 -7.40 17.08
N SER A 28 3.77 -8.68 16.83
CA SER A 28 4.04 -9.63 17.93
C SER A 28 5.31 -9.25 18.67
N GLY A 29 5.19 -8.95 19.96
CA GLY A 29 6.28 -8.43 20.78
C GLY A 29 6.24 -6.91 21.00
N GLY A 30 5.33 -6.19 20.34
CA GLY A 30 5.15 -4.74 20.49
C GLY A 30 6.46 -3.99 20.22
N LEU A 31 6.76 -2.99 21.02
CA LEU A 31 7.98 -2.17 20.91
C LEU A 31 9.30 -2.95 20.95
N ASN A 32 9.31 -4.19 21.47
CA ASN A 32 10.48 -5.05 21.53
C ASN A 32 10.50 -6.12 20.41
N ALA A 33 9.64 -6.00 19.41
CA ALA A 33 9.57 -6.95 18.32
C ALA A 33 10.87 -6.97 17.51
N ASN A 34 11.23 -8.15 17.01
CA ASN A 34 12.36 -8.31 16.10
C ASN A 34 11.92 -8.11 14.64
N ASN A 35 12.88 -7.99 13.74
CA ASN A 35 12.59 -7.77 12.30
C ASN A 35 11.63 -8.82 11.73
N CYS A 36 11.77 -10.09 12.14
CA CYS A 36 10.89 -11.16 11.65
C CYS A 36 9.42 -10.91 12.00
N ALA A 37 9.13 -10.43 13.22
CA ALA A 37 7.75 -10.16 13.65
C ALA A 37 7.07 -9.09 12.80
N PHE A 38 7.81 -8.05 12.37
CA PHE A 38 7.29 -7.03 11.45
C PHE A 38 6.99 -7.61 10.06
N HIS A 39 7.87 -8.45 9.54
CA HIS A 39 7.63 -9.11 8.25
C HIS A 39 6.45 -10.08 8.32
N GLN A 40 6.31 -10.80 9.44
CA GLN A 40 5.16 -11.67 9.70
C GLN A 40 3.85 -10.88 9.80
N LEU A 41 3.84 -9.71 10.44
CA LEU A 41 2.68 -8.81 10.49
C LEU A 41 2.24 -8.43 9.07
N ALA A 42 3.18 -8.03 8.21
CA ALA A 42 2.87 -7.65 6.83
C ALA A 42 2.24 -8.81 6.04
N TRP A 43 2.86 -10.00 6.09
CA TRP A 43 2.32 -11.16 5.40
C TRP A 43 0.98 -11.64 5.97
N GLN A 44 0.80 -11.59 7.30
CA GLN A 44 -0.49 -11.95 7.91
C GLN A 44 -1.59 -10.97 7.48
N ALA A 45 -1.31 -9.67 7.50
CA ALA A 45 -2.26 -8.66 7.02
C ALA A 45 -2.56 -8.84 5.53
N PHE A 46 -1.53 -9.05 4.69
CA PHE A 46 -1.70 -9.32 3.27
C PHE A 46 -2.56 -10.58 3.05
N ALA A 47 -2.30 -11.67 3.77
CA ALA A 47 -3.09 -12.90 3.69
C ALA A 47 -4.57 -12.69 4.04
N ALA A 48 -4.88 -11.79 4.98
CA ALA A 48 -6.25 -11.41 5.27
C ALA A 48 -6.88 -10.57 4.14
N LEU A 49 -6.12 -9.61 3.61
CA LEU A 49 -6.59 -8.70 2.55
C LEU A 49 -6.92 -9.39 1.23
N ILE A 50 -6.24 -10.48 0.93
CA ILE A 50 -6.45 -11.27 -0.30
C ILE A 50 -7.52 -12.36 -0.17
N GLN A 51 -8.24 -12.44 0.94
CA GLN A 51 -9.31 -13.43 1.11
C GLN A 51 -10.45 -13.19 0.13
N PRO A 52 -10.87 -14.23 -0.64
CA PRO A 52 -12.00 -14.13 -1.53
C PRO A 52 -13.28 -13.74 -0.80
N GLN A 53 -14.06 -12.85 -1.40
CA GLN A 53 -15.34 -12.40 -0.87
C GLN A 53 -16.51 -13.09 -1.59
N THR A 54 -17.61 -13.31 -0.89
CA THR A 54 -18.82 -13.92 -1.47
C THR A 54 -19.44 -13.07 -2.57
N SER A 55 -19.22 -11.77 -2.55
CA SER A 55 -19.61 -10.83 -3.62
C SER A 55 -18.68 -10.86 -4.85
N GLY A 56 -17.65 -11.69 -4.83
CA GLY A 56 -16.54 -11.70 -5.78
C GLY A 56 -15.45 -10.71 -5.39
N GLY A 57 -14.24 -10.91 -5.95
CA GLY A 57 -13.05 -10.16 -5.58
C GLY A 57 -12.45 -10.58 -4.24
N VAL A 58 -11.64 -9.72 -3.65
CA VAL A 58 -10.93 -9.97 -2.38
C VAL A 58 -11.23 -8.87 -1.34
N LEU A 59 -10.85 -9.10 -0.08
CA LEU A 59 -11.24 -8.22 1.03
C LEU A 59 -10.84 -6.76 0.80
N PHE A 60 -9.61 -6.47 0.36
CA PHE A 60 -9.18 -5.07 0.19
C PHE A 60 -10.04 -4.29 -0.82
N GLU A 61 -10.63 -4.96 -1.79
CA GLU A 61 -11.50 -4.33 -2.79
C GLU A 61 -12.85 -3.85 -2.23
N THR A 62 -13.20 -4.31 -1.02
CA THR A 62 -14.40 -3.85 -0.32
C THR A 62 -14.17 -2.54 0.45
N TRP A 63 -12.90 -2.10 0.57
CA TRP A 63 -12.55 -0.88 1.26
C TRP A 63 -12.87 0.36 0.42
N MET A 64 -12.87 1.52 1.06
CA MET A 64 -13.22 2.76 0.38
C MET A 64 -12.03 3.25 -0.45
N PRO A 65 -12.19 3.40 -1.78
CA PRO A 65 -11.14 4.00 -2.60
C PRO A 65 -11.00 5.50 -2.31
N ASP A 66 -9.82 6.04 -2.62
CA ASP A 66 -9.47 7.43 -2.37
C ASP A 66 -10.51 8.43 -2.92
N TYR A 67 -11.00 8.25 -4.14
CA TYR A 67 -12.02 9.11 -4.74
C TYR A 67 -13.42 9.00 -4.08
N GLY A 68 -13.67 7.94 -3.32
CA GLY A 68 -14.87 7.81 -2.49
C GLY A 68 -14.73 8.54 -1.16
N VAL A 69 -13.49 8.68 -0.65
CA VAL A 69 -13.16 9.46 0.53
C VAL A 69 -13.04 10.95 0.21
N PHE A 70 -12.42 11.26 -0.93
CA PHE A 70 -12.13 12.61 -1.42
C PHE A 70 -12.82 12.87 -2.77
N PRO A 71 -14.17 12.93 -2.80
CA PRO A 71 -14.88 13.18 -4.04
C PRO A 71 -14.56 14.59 -4.55
N ALA A 72 -14.59 14.76 -5.87
CA ALA A 72 -14.35 16.08 -6.49
C ALA A 72 -15.38 17.15 -6.06
N SER A 73 -16.54 16.74 -5.55
CA SER A 73 -17.58 17.61 -5.00
C SER A 73 -18.51 16.83 -4.06
N GLY A 74 -19.08 17.52 -3.08
CA GLY A 74 -20.01 16.93 -2.13
C GLY A 74 -19.31 16.15 -0.99
N PRO A 75 -20.09 15.45 -0.15
CA PRO A 75 -19.55 14.66 0.96
C PRO A 75 -18.96 13.34 0.47
N PRO A 76 -18.07 12.70 1.27
CA PRO A 76 -17.59 11.34 1.03
C PRO A 76 -18.74 10.33 0.83
N THR A 77 -18.50 9.34 0.00
CA THR A 77 -19.43 8.22 -0.16
C THR A 77 -19.60 7.48 1.17
N PRO A 78 -20.83 7.23 1.65
CA PRO A 78 -21.03 6.48 2.89
C PRO A 78 -20.35 5.09 2.85
N TRP A 79 -19.74 4.70 3.97
CA TRP A 79 -19.08 3.39 4.07
C TRP A 79 -20.02 2.24 3.66
N GLY A 80 -19.51 1.30 2.87
CA GLY A 80 -20.26 0.14 2.39
C GLY A 80 -21.09 0.40 1.15
N GLN A 81 -21.18 1.64 0.69
CA GLN A 81 -21.80 1.97 -0.60
C GLN A 81 -20.74 2.03 -1.70
N ASP A 82 -21.16 1.82 -2.95
CA ASP A 82 -20.29 2.03 -4.09
C ASP A 82 -20.05 3.53 -4.30
N PRO A 83 -18.79 3.96 -4.42
CA PRO A 83 -18.48 5.37 -4.61
C PRO A 83 -19.01 5.86 -5.97
N ILE A 84 -19.41 7.13 -6.00
CA ILE A 84 -19.71 7.79 -7.27
C ILE A 84 -18.40 7.82 -8.05
N THR A 85 -18.41 7.15 -9.20
CA THR A 85 -17.24 7.11 -10.08
C THR A 85 -16.92 8.51 -10.60
N PRO A 86 -15.63 8.90 -10.66
CA PRO A 86 -15.24 10.13 -11.36
C PRO A 86 -15.46 10.02 -12.88
N CYS A 87 -15.95 8.88 -13.35
CA CYS A 87 -16.27 8.61 -14.75
C CYS A 87 -17.66 9.17 -15.09
N THR A 88 -17.73 10.14 -15.99
CA THR A 88 -18.97 10.79 -16.41
C THR A 88 -19.86 9.93 -17.34
N ASN A 89 -19.32 8.83 -17.85
CA ASN A 89 -20.05 7.90 -18.72
C ASN A 89 -20.35 6.62 -17.95
N ASP A 90 -21.48 6.60 -17.28
CA ASP A 90 -22.00 5.42 -16.59
C ASP A 90 -22.20 4.26 -17.56
N SER A 91 -21.19 3.40 -17.66
CA SER A 91 -21.38 2.07 -18.19
C SER A 91 -21.91 1.19 -17.06
N PRO A 92 -23.13 0.65 -17.15
CA PRO A 92 -23.72 -0.15 -16.08
C PRO A 92 -22.96 -1.46 -15.78
N THR A 93 -21.92 -1.76 -16.55
CA THR A 93 -21.08 -2.97 -16.42
C THR A 93 -19.76 -2.70 -15.68
N ALA A 94 -19.40 -1.45 -15.45
CA ALA A 94 -18.15 -1.10 -14.75
C ALA A 94 -18.41 -0.95 -13.25
N ARG A 95 -17.66 -1.69 -12.43
CA ARG A 95 -17.73 -1.54 -10.98
C ARG A 95 -17.09 -0.20 -10.60
N SER A 96 -17.84 0.69 -9.99
CA SER A 96 -17.41 2.01 -9.55
C SER A 96 -16.23 2.01 -8.56
N ARG A 97 -15.89 0.84 -7.98
CA ARG A 97 -14.75 0.66 -7.07
C ARG A 97 -13.40 0.42 -7.77
N PHE A 98 -13.37 0.31 -9.10
CA PHE A 98 -12.18 -0.02 -9.88
C PHE A 98 -11.86 1.05 -10.91
N VAL A 99 -11.76 2.30 -10.44
CA VAL A 99 -11.25 3.41 -11.23
C VAL A 99 -9.79 3.62 -10.88
N PHE A 100 -8.91 3.49 -11.87
CA PHE A 100 -7.48 3.61 -11.69
C PHE A 100 -6.95 4.80 -12.50
N ARG A 101 -6.02 5.51 -11.88
CA ARG A 101 -5.41 6.71 -12.45
C ARG A 101 -3.94 6.43 -12.77
N PRO A 102 -3.36 7.10 -13.79
CA PRO A 102 -1.93 7.01 -14.05
C PRO A 102 -1.10 7.57 -12.89
N ARG A 103 -1.75 8.20 -11.91
CA ARG A 103 -1.15 8.82 -10.74
C ARG A 103 -2.10 8.83 -9.55
N VAL A 104 -1.53 8.65 -8.35
CA VAL A 104 -2.14 8.98 -7.06
C VAL A 104 -1.37 10.17 -6.47
N ALA A 105 -2.06 11.09 -5.79
CA ALA A 105 -1.44 12.30 -5.25
C ALA A 105 -0.20 12.01 -4.40
N LYS A 106 0.86 12.80 -4.61
CA LYS A 106 2.09 12.76 -3.80
C LYS A 106 2.45 14.12 -3.22
N THR A 107 1.88 15.20 -3.75
CA THR A 107 2.08 16.58 -3.32
C THR A 107 0.81 17.38 -3.59
N ALA A 108 0.69 18.57 -3.00
CA ALA A 108 -0.45 19.45 -3.24
C ALA A 108 -0.70 19.73 -4.73
N ASP A 109 0.37 19.89 -5.52
CA ASP A 109 0.28 20.11 -6.98
C ASP A 109 -0.21 18.85 -7.72
N SER A 110 -0.06 17.69 -7.11
CA SER A 110 -0.47 16.41 -7.71
C SER A 110 -1.98 16.26 -7.81
N ALA A 111 -2.74 16.82 -6.87
CA ALA A 111 -4.19 16.76 -6.86
C ALA A 111 -4.82 17.60 -7.97
N ILE A 112 -4.09 18.58 -8.50
CA ILE A 112 -4.61 19.56 -9.48
C ILE A 112 -4.66 18.99 -10.90
N ASN A 113 -3.81 17.99 -11.22
CA ASN A 113 -3.78 17.41 -12.56
C ASN A 113 -4.04 15.90 -12.56
N PRO A 114 -5.29 15.45 -12.60
CA PRO A 114 -5.66 14.03 -12.58
C PRO A 114 -5.17 13.26 -13.82
N ASN A 115 -4.76 13.96 -14.89
CA ASN A 115 -4.22 13.36 -16.10
C ASN A 115 -2.69 13.27 -16.11
N SER A 116 -2.01 13.76 -15.06
CA SER A 116 -0.56 13.65 -14.98
C SER A 116 -0.16 12.19 -14.79
N THR A 117 0.85 11.77 -15.53
CA THR A 117 1.48 10.45 -15.42
C THR A 117 2.71 10.45 -14.50
N ASP A 118 2.98 11.57 -13.84
CA ASP A 118 4.17 11.80 -13.02
C ASP A 118 4.10 11.06 -11.68
N GLN A 119 4.23 9.76 -11.72
CA GLN A 119 4.43 8.87 -10.57
C GLN A 119 5.95 8.62 -10.41
N ALA A 120 6.37 7.89 -9.43
CA ALA A 120 7.75 7.42 -9.26
C ALA A 120 8.83 8.53 -9.37
N PHE A 121 8.63 9.67 -8.69
CA PHE A 121 9.51 10.86 -8.74
C PHE A 121 9.46 11.64 -10.06
N GLY A 122 8.28 11.84 -10.59
CA GLY A 122 8.05 12.71 -11.72
C GLY A 122 8.14 12.03 -13.08
N GLY A 123 8.01 10.70 -13.13
CA GLY A 123 7.97 9.96 -14.39
C GLY A 123 6.89 8.90 -14.43
N ALA A 124 6.33 8.67 -15.61
CA ALA A 124 5.48 7.52 -15.87
C ALA A 124 6.32 6.24 -15.97
N ILE A 125 5.74 5.11 -15.53
CA ILE A 125 6.32 3.78 -15.71
C ILE A 125 5.54 3.09 -16.83
N TYR A 126 6.26 2.57 -17.84
CA TYR A 126 5.69 1.84 -18.97
C TYR A 126 6.18 0.39 -18.94
N ASP A 127 5.27 -0.55 -19.17
CA ASP A 127 5.64 -1.95 -19.34
C ASP A 127 6.29 -2.20 -20.72
N GLN A 128 6.75 -3.43 -20.99
CA GLN A 128 7.40 -3.78 -22.24
C GLN A 128 6.45 -3.82 -23.46
N ASN A 129 5.15 -3.53 -23.27
CA ASN A 129 4.15 -3.35 -24.32
C ASN A 129 3.71 -1.88 -24.46
N ASP A 130 4.50 -0.94 -23.94
CA ASP A 130 4.23 0.51 -23.98
C ASP A 130 2.97 0.95 -23.21
N ASN A 131 2.42 0.09 -22.33
CA ASN A 131 1.29 0.48 -21.50
C ASN A 131 1.77 1.15 -20.22
N VAL A 132 1.18 2.29 -19.88
CA VAL A 132 1.44 2.98 -18.63
C VAL A 132 0.92 2.15 -17.44
N VAL A 133 1.63 2.22 -16.32
CA VAL A 133 1.17 1.67 -15.04
C VAL A 133 0.10 2.57 -14.44
N TYR A 134 -0.99 1.98 -13.95
CA TYR A 134 -2.08 2.67 -13.28
C TYR A 134 -2.05 2.41 -11.79
N TYR A 135 -2.66 3.31 -11.01
CA TYR A 135 -2.62 3.28 -9.55
C TYR A 135 -4.01 3.43 -8.94
N GLY A 136 -4.20 2.80 -7.78
CA GLY A 136 -5.37 2.98 -6.92
C GLY A 136 -4.96 2.98 -5.46
N ALA A 137 -5.71 3.67 -4.63
CA ALA A 137 -5.52 3.70 -3.20
C ALA A 137 -6.83 3.42 -2.47
N TRP A 138 -6.75 2.79 -1.32
CA TRP A 138 -7.90 2.45 -0.46
C TRP A 138 -7.55 2.70 0.99
N VAL A 139 -8.56 3.02 1.77
CA VAL A 139 -8.47 3.11 3.22
C VAL A 139 -9.44 2.14 3.88
N ASN A 140 -9.07 1.64 5.06
CA ASN A 140 -9.97 0.83 5.85
C ASN A 140 -11.03 1.67 6.58
N GLN A 141 -11.99 1.01 7.23
CA GLN A 141 -13.09 1.70 7.90
C GLN A 141 -12.63 2.60 9.05
N THR A 142 -11.58 2.23 9.78
CA THR A 142 -11.05 3.03 10.88
C THR A 142 -10.56 4.39 10.39
N GLU A 143 -9.77 4.38 9.33
CA GLU A 143 -9.25 5.61 8.74
C GLU A 143 -10.35 6.42 8.05
N TYR A 144 -11.23 5.77 7.29
CA TYR A 144 -12.40 6.40 6.68
C TYR A 144 -13.24 7.14 7.73
N ASN A 145 -13.55 6.50 8.86
CA ASN A 145 -14.34 7.12 9.93
C ASN A 145 -13.64 8.33 10.55
N PHE A 146 -12.31 8.28 10.68
CA PHE A 146 -11.53 9.40 11.17
C PHE A 146 -11.57 10.58 10.17
N ILE A 147 -11.29 10.32 8.89
CA ILE A 147 -11.32 11.35 7.85
C ILE A 147 -12.70 12.02 7.76
N THR A 148 -13.76 11.20 7.72
CA THR A 148 -15.13 11.71 7.56
C THR A 148 -15.65 12.36 8.83
N GLY A 149 -15.35 11.79 10.00
CA GLY A 149 -15.76 12.34 11.29
C GLY A 149 -15.10 13.69 11.60
N CYS A 150 -13.87 13.89 11.18
CA CYS A 150 -13.14 15.15 11.31
C CYS A 150 -13.29 16.08 10.10
N GLN A 151 -14.00 15.64 9.07
CA GLN A 151 -14.19 16.39 7.82
C GLN A 151 -12.84 16.69 7.11
N PHE A 152 -11.80 15.88 7.31
CA PHE A 152 -10.48 16.07 6.69
C PHE A 152 -10.44 15.76 5.19
N TYR A 153 -11.59 15.49 4.59
CA TYR A 153 -11.78 15.53 3.14
C TYR A 153 -11.91 16.97 2.60
N ASP A 154 -11.98 17.98 3.51
CA ASP A 154 -12.05 19.41 3.21
C ASP A 154 -10.78 20.14 3.64
N LYS A 155 -10.18 20.89 2.71
CA LYS A 155 -8.96 21.68 2.97
C LYS A 155 -9.11 22.70 4.08
N SER A 156 -10.31 23.30 4.24
CA SER A 156 -10.55 24.26 5.32
C SER A 156 -10.48 23.59 6.70
N CYS A 157 -10.88 22.32 6.80
CA CYS A 157 -10.78 21.55 8.03
C CYS A 157 -9.33 21.11 8.31
N ILE A 158 -8.58 20.71 7.28
CA ILE A 158 -7.16 20.43 7.41
C ILE A 158 -6.39 21.66 7.87
N ALA A 159 -6.69 22.84 7.30
CA ALA A 159 -6.07 24.10 7.69
C ALA A 159 -6.40 24.52 9.13
N ALA A 160 -7.58 24.16 9.64
CA ALA A 160 -8.02 24.42 11.01
C ALA A 160 -7.50 23.36 12.00
N ALA A 161 -6.88 22.30 11.53
CA ALA A 161 -6.43 21.18 12.35
C ALA A 161 -5.30 21.60 13.32
N PRO A 162 -5.28 21.05 14.56
CA PRO A 162 -4.19 21.30 15.50
C PRO A 162 -2.88 20.68 14.99
N ALA A 163 -1.76 21.22 15.48
CA ALA A 163 -0.40 20.85 15.01
C ALA A 163 0.02 19.40 15.30
N ASN A 164 -0.81 18.59 15.91
CA ASN A 164 -0.49 17.25 16.35
C ASN A 164 -1.60 16.21 16.06
N VAL A 165 -2.29 16.38 14.96
CA VAL A 165 -3.27 15.39 14.49
C VAL A 165 -2.54 14.11 14.08
N ALA A 166 -3.07 12.97 14.48
CA ALA A 166 -2.58 11.66 14.09
C ALA A 166 -3.76 10.76 13.71
N LEU A 167 -3.55 9.90 12.74
CA LEU A 167 -4.53 8.85 12.45
C LEU A 167 -4.64 7.88 13.64
N PRO A 168 -5.84 7.37 13.94
CA PRO A 168 -6.02 6.44 15.04
C PRO A 168 -5.34 5.09 14.78
N PRO A 169 -4.88 4.39 15.85
CA PRO A 169 -4.40 3.03 15.72
C PRO A 169 -5.43 2.13 15.02
N GLY A 170 -4.94 1.28 14.13
CA GLY A 170 -5.79 0.46 13.26
C GLY A 170 -6.16 1.13 11.94
N SER A 171 -5.72 2.38 11.69
CA SER A 171 -5.78 2.95 10.34
C SER A 171 -4.86 2.18 9.39
N ILE A 172 -5.37 1.88 8.20
CA ILE A 172 -4.63 1.14 7.18
C ILE A 172 -4.88 1.78 5.83
N GLU A 173 -3.80 2.15 5.16
CA GLU A 173 -3.78 2.58 3.78
C GLU A 173 -3.21 1.51 2.86
N LEU A 174 -3.78 1.42 1.68
CA LEU A 174 -3.28 0.60 0.59
C LEU A 174 -3.04 1.47 -0.62
N LYS A 175 -1.89 1.24 -1.28
CA LYS A 175 -1.63 1.77 -2.61
C LYS A 175 -1.21 0.62 -3.51
N THR A 176 -1.82 0.53 -4.68
CA THR A 176 -1.59 -0.55 -5.64
C THR A 176 -1.15 -0.01 -6.98
N SER A 177 -0.35 -0.78 -7.69
CA SER A 177 0.03 -0.51 -9.08
C SER A 177 -0.41 -1.67 -9.98
N TRP A 178 -0.84 -1.32 -11.18
CA TRP A 178 -1.48 -2.22 -12.11
C TRP A 178 -0.97 -2.02 -13.53
N ARG A 179 -0.70 -3.12 -14.20
CA ARG A 179 -0.38 -3.11 -15.63
C ARG A 179 -1.58 -3.55 -16.47
N VAL A 180 -1.68 -3.06 -17.68
CA VAL A 180 -2.67 -3.55 -18.65
C VAL A 180 -2.31 -4.97 -19.10
N LEU A 181 -3.32 -5.85 -19.17
CA LEU A 181 -3.21 -7.21 -19.69
C LEU A 181 -4.01 -7.30 -21.01
N PRO A 182 -3.40 -7.01 -22.17
CA PRO A 182 -4.14 -6.97 -23.45
C PRO A 182 -4.77 -8.31 -23.84
N GLY A 183 -4.17 -9.43 -23.39
CA GLY A 183 -4.67 -10.79 -23.60
C GLY A 183 -5.74 -11.26 -22.62
N GLY A 184 -6.21 -10.37 -21.73
CA GLY A 184 -7.14 -10.72 -20.64
C GLY A 184 -6.46 -11.31 -19.39
N PRO A 185 -7.21 -11.90 -18.47
CA PRO A 185 -6.69 -12.45 -17.21
C PRO A 185 -5.57 -13.47 -17.42
N SER A 186 -4.57 -13.44 -16.56
CA SER A 186 -3.41 -14.34 -16.59
C SER A 186 -3.24 -15.03 -15.24
N PRO A 187 -2.87 -16.32 -15.18
CA PRO A 187 -2.64 -17.03 -13.93
C PRO A 187 -1.45 -16.48 -13.12
N SER A 188 -0.61 -15.65 -13.73
CA SER A 188 0.53 -15.01 -13.07
C SER A 188 0.17 -13.74 -12.31
N TYR A 189 -1.02 -13.17 -12.54
CA TYR A 189 -1.44 -11.91 -11.95
C TYR A 189 -2.82 -12.02 -11.32
N TYR A 190 -2.97 -11.47 -10.13
CA TYR A 190 -4.30 -11.10 -9.67
C TYR A 190 -4.84 -10.02 -10.61
N SER A 191 -6.04 -10.19 -11.15
CA SER A 191 -6.54 -9.30 -12.21
C SER A 191 -7.97 -8.86 -11.95
N VAL A 192 -8.26 -7.62 -12.37
CA VAL A 192 -9.58 -6.99 -12.28
C VAL A 192 -9.96 -6.36 -13.62
N GLN A 193 -11.27 -6.19 -13.83
CA GLN A 193 -11.78 -5.29 -14.86
C GLN A 193 -11.85 -3.89 -14.26
N GLY A 194 -11.03 -2.98 -14.73
CA GLY A 194 -10.95 -1.62 -14.23
C GLY A 194 -11.26 -0.58 -15.30
N LEU A 195 -11.54 0.64 -14.86
CA LEU A 195 -11.68 1.83 -15.69
C LEU A 195 -10.41 2.66 -15.56
N VAL A 196 -9.83 3.08 -16.67
CA VAL A 196 -8.56 3.80 -16.68
C VAL A 196 -8.64 5.12 -17.43
N GLY A 197 -7.88 6.08 -16.93
CA GLY A 197 -7.77 7.42 -17.53
C GLY A 197 -9.05 8.25 -17.41
N SER A 198 -9.01 9.47 -17.91
CA SER A 198 -10.14 10.42 -17.92
C SER A 198 -11.32 9.96 -18.79
N SER A 199 -11.05 9.14 -19.80
CA SER A 199 -12.08 8.55 -20.67
C SER A 199 -12.75 7.32 -20.05
N CYS A 200 -12.31 6.86 -18.88
CA CYS A 200 -12.84 5.68 -18.21
C CYS A 200 -12.89 4.43 -19.10
N THR A 201 -11.81 4.19 -19.81
CA THR A 201 -11.71 3.05 -20.71
C THR A 201 -11.67 1.74 -19.93
N PRO A 202 -12.58 0.78 -20.18
CA PRO A 202 -12.54 -0.52 -19.51
C PRO A 202 -11.36 -1.36 -20.03
N VAL A 203 -10.54 -1.87 -19.11
CA VAL A 203 -9.39 -2.73 -19.43
C VAL A 203 -9.22 -3.83 -18.38
N THR A 204 -8.58 -4.93 -18.77
CA THR A 204 -8.11 -5.93 -17.81
C THR A 204 -6.78 -5.47 -17.24
N LEU A 205 -6.70 -5.40 -15.92
CA LEU A 205 -5.52 -4.97 -15.18
C LEU A 205 -4.98 -6.11 -14.34
N GLY A 206 -3.65 -6.28 -14.34
CA GLY A 206 -2.93 -7.20 -13.45
C GLY A 206 -2.19 -6.43 -12.37
N LEU A 207 -2.35 -6.85 -11.12
CA LEU A 207 -1.67 -6.26 -9.97
C LEU A 207 -0.15 -6.53 -10.09
N VAL A 208 0.66 -5.48 -9.98
CA VAL A 208 2.12 -5.57 -10.06
C VAL A 208 2.85 -5.06 -8.82
N GLY A 209 2.23 -4.17 -8.03
CA GLY A 209 2.79 -3.69 -6.77
C GLY A 209 1.71 -3.38 -5.76
N PHE A 210 2.07 -3.48 -4.47
CA PHE A 210 1.13 -3.30 -3.37
C PHE A 210 1.87 -2.74 -2.14
N HIS A 211 1.54 -1.52 -1.75
CA HIS A 211 1.93 -0.96 -0.47
C HIS A 211 0.84 -1.20 0.56
N LEU A 212 1.25 -1.65 1.72
CA LEU A 212 0.43 -1.85 2.90
C LEU A 212 1.02 -1.01 4.04
N VAL A 213 0.25 -0.04 4.51
CA VAL A 213 0.68 0.91 5.52
C VAL A 213 -0.25 0.78 6.72
N ILE A 214 0.28 0.35 7.86
CA ILE A 214 -0.51 -0.01 9.05
C ILE A 214 -0.09 0.86 10.24
N ASN A 215 -1.03 1.62 10.80
CA ASN A 215 -0.85 2.28 12.09
C ASN A 215 -1.24 1.31 13.21
N THR A 216 -0.34 1.09 14.16
CA THR A 216 -0.60 0.28 15.35
C THR A 216 -0.43 1.10 16.64
N PRO A 217 -0.93 0.64 17.78
CA PRO A 217 -0.76 1.35 19.05
C PRO A 217 0.70 1.69 19.40
N ASP A 218 1.63 0.79 19.09
CA ASP A 218 3.05 0.96 19.40
C ASP A 218 3.85 1.62 18.26
N HIS A 219 3.28 1.69 17.03
CA HIS A 219 3.92 2.22 15.84
C HIS A 219 3.06 3.30 15.16
N PRO A 220 2.95 4.50 15.77
CA PRO A 220 2.17 5.63 15.24
C PRO A 220 2.77 6.22 13.97
N GLU A 221 4.05 5.92 13.66
CA GLU A 221 4.74 6.29 12.43
C GLU A 221 4.31 5.44 11.25
N PHE A 222 3.44 4.49 11.44
CA PHE A 222 3.08 3.41 10.54
C PHE A 222 4.20 2.39 10.29
N ILE A 223 3.78 1.15 10.07
CA ILE A 223 4.61 0.07 9.55
C ILE A 223 4.37 0.01 8.05
N TRP A 224 5.43 0.20 7.26
CA TRP A 224 5.39 0.35 5.81
C TRP A 224 5.85 -0.93 5.13
N ALA A 225 4.94 -1.67 4.53
CA ALA A 225 5.24 -2.89 3.78
C ALA A 225 5.06 -2.69 2.28
N THR A 226 5.95 -3.28 1.49
CA THR A 226 5.83 -3.27 0.04
C THR A 226 5.92 -4.67 -0.54
N PHE A 227 4.96 -5.00 -1.40
CA PHE A 227 4.89 -6.26 -2.13
C PHE A 227 5.00 -6.00 -3.62
N GLU A 228 5.60 -6.93 -4.34
CA GLU A 228 5.72 -6.92 -5.80
C GLU A 228 5.35 -8.27 -6.41
N GLN A 229 4.85 -8.23 -7.63
CA GLN A 229 4.77 -9.42 -8.45
C GLN A 229 6.20 -9.82 -8.91
N LYS A 230 6.54 -11.10 -8.78
CA LYS A 230 7.91 -11.60 -8.93
C LYS A 230 8.52 -11.39 -10.31
N THR A 231 7.70 -11.36 -11.37
CA THR A 231 8.17 -11.19 -12.75
C THR A 231 8.13 -9.74 -13.23
N ASN A 232 8.03 -8.75 -12.33
CA ASN A 232 8.11 -7.34 -12.70
C ASN A 232 9.46 -7.01 -13.33
N ALA A 233 10.53 -7.27 -12.60
CA ALA A 233 11.88 -6.86 -12.98
C ALA A 233 12.93 -7.80 -12.36
N PRO A 234 14.08 -8.03 -13.02
CA PRO A 234 15.22 -8.72 -12.44
C PRO A 234 15.95 -7.87 -11.41
N ASP A 235 16.84 -8.49 -10.65
CA ASP A 235 17.84 -7.77 -9.89
C ASP A 235 18.89 -7.17 -10.82
N CYS A 236 19.41 -5.96 -10.48
CA CYS A 236 20.44 -5.29 -11.29
C CYS A 236 21.76 -6.07 -11.30
N PRO A 237 22.49 -6.08 -12.42
CA PRO A 237 22.33 -5.23 -13.61
C PRO A 237 21.24 -5.66 -14.59
N GLY A 238 20.47 -6.70 -14.29
CA GLY A 238 19.39 -7.23 -15.12
C GLY A 238 19.86 -8.38 -16.03
N SER A 239 19.10 -9.47 -16.01
CA SER A 239 19.30 -10.63 -16.87
C SER A 239 18.02 -11.46 -17.00
N GLY A 240 18.01 -12.42 -17.91
CA GLY A 240 16.87 -13.30 -18.15
C GLY A 240 15.74 -12.63 -18.93
N ASN A 241 14.78 -13.44 -19.36
CA ASN A 241 13.64 -13.03 -20.18
C ASN A 241 12.32 -13.20 -19.43
N GLY A 242 11.25 -12.63 -19.96
CA GLY A 242 9.90 -12.79 -19.43
C GLY A 242 9.51 -11.76 -18.36
N TRP A 243 10.30 -10.72 -18.18
CA TRP A 243 10.00 -9.64 -17.26
C TRP A 243 8.96 -8.67 -17.84
N ALA A 244 8.10 -8.16 -16.99
CA ALA A 244 7.07 -7.21 -17.40
C ALA A 244 7.65 -5.83 -17.74
N PHE A 245 8.74 -5.43 -17.07
CA PHE A 245 9.32 -4.09 -17.16
C PHE A 245 10.81 -4.09 -17.50
N PHE A 246 11.34 -5.19 -18.04
CA PHE A 246 12.75 -5.29 -18.41
C PHE A 246 12.92 -6.15 -19.67
N ASN A 247 13.74 -5.69 -20.60
CA ASN A 247 14.13 -6.43 -21.80
C ASN A 247 15.67 -6.50 -21.88
N PRO A 248 16.28 -7.67 -21.69
CA PRO A 248 17.74 -7.80 -21.74
C PRO A 248 18.32 -7.52 -23.14
N GLY A 249 17.49 -7.60 -24.19
CA GLY A 249 17.87 -7.27 -25.57
C GLY A 249 17.73 -5.80 -25.94
N CYS A 250 17.33 -4.94 -25.00
CA CYS A 250 17.15 -3.50 -25.27
C CYS A 250 18.49 -2.84 -25.56
N LEU A 251 18.62 -2.24 -26.75
CA LEU A 251 19.78 -1.45 -27.19
C LEU A 251 19.36 -0.05 -27.60
N GLN A 252 20.10 0.94 -27.13
CA GLN A 252 20.01 2.34 -27.55
C GLN A 252 21.40 2.79 -28.02
N ASP A 253 21.49 3.24 -29.26
CA ASP A 253 22.78 3.59 -29.89
C ASP A 253 23.83 2.46 -29.84
N GLY A 254 23.38 1.21 -29.95
CA GLY A 254 24.22 0.01 -29.90
C GLY A 254 24.74 -0.36 -28.50
N LYS A 255 24.26 0.33 -27.45
CA LYS A 255 24.59 0.04 -26.03
C LYS A 255 23.35 -0.47 -25.30
N PRO A 256 23.50 -1.28 -24.23
CA PRO A 256 22.40 -1.65 -23.37
C PRO A 256 21.63 -0.42 -22.90
N CYS A 257 20.30 -0.49 -22.93
CA CYS A 257 19.45 0.60 -22.44
C CYS A 257 19.72 0.87 -20.97
N ALA A 258 19.70 2.14 -20.59
CA ALA A 258 19.83 2.54 -19.20
C ALA A 258 18.60 2.09 -18.40
N VAL A 259 18.82 1.61 -17.18
CA VAL A 259 17.76 1.12 -16.28
C VAL A 259 17.34 2.20 -15.28
N ASN A 260 16.09 2.08 -14.81
CA ASN A 260 15.50 2.95 -13.79
C ASN A 260 15.61 4.45 -14.12
N GLN A 261 15.40 4.80 -15.38
CA GLN A 261 15.48 6.17 -15.89
C GLN A 261 14.10 6.71 -16.23
N GLN A 262 13.84 7.96 -15.86
CA GLN A 262 12.65 8.69 -16.27
C GLN A 262 12.62 8.91 -17.79
N ASN A 263 11.41 9.14 -18.30
CA ASN A 263 11.16 9.49 -19.70
C ASN A 263 11.66 8.46 -20.72
N THR A 264 11.71 7.19 -20.32
CA THR A 264 11.97 6.05 -21.20
C THR A 264 10.69 5.26 -21.43
N ASN A 265 10.39 4.92 -22.68
CA ASN A 265 9.22 4.13 -23.06
C ASN A 265 9.65 3.08 -24.12
N PRO A 266 9.56 1.76 -23.81
CA PRO A 266 9.20 1.17 -22.52
C PRO A 266 10.26 1.45 -21.44
N THR A 267 9.84 1.46 -20.18
CA THR A 267 10.76 1.65 -19.06
C THR A 267 11.60 0.39 -18.85
N GLN A 268 12.92 0.55 -18.74
CA GLN A 268 13.83 -0.55 -18.38
C GLN A 268 14.04 -0.54 -16.87
N ILE A 269 13.54 -1.55 -16.17
CA ILE A 269 13.58 -1.60 -14.71
C ILE A 269 14.40 -2.79 -14.23
N CYS A 270 15.32 -2.55 -13.29
CA CYS A 270 15.90 -3.60 -12.48
C CYS A 270 15.87 -3.21 -11.00
N ARG A 271 15.86 -4.19 -10.11
CA ARG A 271 15.85 -3.98 -8.67
C ARG A 271 17.27 -3.78 -8.17
N VAL A 272 17.58 -2.55 -7.74
CA VAL A 272 18.93 -2.16 -7.26
C VAL A 272 19.22 -2.81 -5.92
N THR A 273 18.24 -2.85 -5.03
CA THR A 273 18.38 -3.43 -3.70
C THR A 273 17.33 -4.53 -3.51
N PRO A 274 17.67 -5.78 -3.87
CA PRO A 274 16.79 -6.91 -3.61
C PRO A 274 16.45 -7.03 -2.12
N TRP A 275 15.20 -7.35 -1.80
CA TRP A 275 14.75 -7.55 -0.42
C TRP A 275 14.88 -6.29 0.46
N GLY A 276 14.76 -5.10 -0.14
CA GLY A 276 14.64 -3.81 0.54
C GLY A 276 15.85 -3.36 1.35
N GLY A 277 16.98 -4.04 1.25
CA GLY A 277 18.19 -3.71 2.01
C GLY A 277 18.04 -3.88 3.52
N GLY A 278 18.75 -3.04 4.27
CA GLY A 278 18.92 -3.20 5.71
C GLY A 278 20.14 -4.06 6.04
N ASP A 279 20.18 -4.59 7.27
CA ASP A 279 21.23 -5.53 7.65
C ASP A 279 21.02 -6.94 7.03
N SER A 280 22.07 -7.77 7.08
CA SER A 280 22.01 -9.12 6.51
C SER A 280 20.96 -10.01 7.18
N GLN A 281 20.65 -9.80 8.43
CA GLN A 281 19.62 -10.53 9.15
C GLN A 281 18.22 -10.15 8.67
N ASN A 282 17.97 -8.86 8.36
CA ASN A 282 16.73 -8.39 7.79
C ASN A 282 16.45 -9.06 6.44
N VAL A 283 17.43 -9.07 5.55
CA VAL A 283 17.34 -9.71 4.23
C VAL A 283 17.10 -11.22 4.37
N ALA A 284 17.84 -11.90 5.24
CA ALA A 284 17.69 -13.34 5.47
C ALA A 284 16.28 -13.68 6.03
N ASN A 285 15.74 -12.87 6.92
CA ASN A 285 14.40 -13.06 7.48
C ASN A 285 13.33 -12.90 6.40
N LEU A 286 13.42 -11.88 5.52
CA LEU A 286 12.50 -11.69 4.40
C LEU A 286 12.49 -12.89 3.46
N GLN A 287 13.68 -13.33 3.02
CA GLN A 287 13.83 -14.47 2.12
C GLN A 287 13.26 -15.77 2.74
N SER A 288 13.60 -16.04 4.00
CA SER A 288 13.12 -17.22 4.72
C SER A 288 11.61 -17.20 4.88
N LEU A 289 11.03 -16.04 5.23
CA LEU A 289 9.59 -15.88 5.40
C LEU A 289 8.84 -16.08 4.08
N ASP A 290 9.28 -15.45 3.00
CA ASP A 290 8.67 -15.61 1.67
C ASP A 290 8.65 -17.07 1.24
N GLN A 291 9.76 -17.79 1.37
CA GLN A 291 9.83 -19.23 1.07
C GLN A 291 8.85 -20.04 1.92
N SER A 292 8.75 -19.73 3.21
CA SER A 292 7.80 -20.36 4.13
C SER A 292 6.35 -20.09 3.73
N VAL A 293 6.04 -18.86 3.34
CA VAL A 293 4.70 -18.44 2.84
C VAL A 293 4.34 -19.22 1.59
N TYR A 294 5.23 -19.25 0.58
CA TYR A 294 4.96 -19.97 -0.68
C TYR A 294 4.73 -21.47 -0.44
N SER A 295 5.57 -22.08 0.39
CA SER A 295 5.40 -23.50 0.76
C SER A 295 4.06 -23.75 1.44
N THR A 296 3.62 -22.83 2.31
CA THR A 296 2.34 -22.93 3.01
C THR A 296 1.16 -22.78 2.03
N MET A 297 1.20 -21.78 1.15
CA MET A 297 0.18 -21.56 0.12
C MET A 297 0.04 -22.77 -0.80
N GLN A 298 1.15 -23.31 -1.30
CA GLN A 298 1.16 -24.48 -2.18
C GLN A 298 0.59 -25.74 -1.51
N LYS A 299 0.97 -25.98 -0.25
CA LYS A 299 0.43 -27.12 0.52
C LYS A 299 -1.08 -27.01 0.72
N LEU A 300 -1.58 -25.83 1.08
CA LEU A 300 -3.02 -25.60 1.26
C LEU A 300 -3.77 -25.77 -0.05
N ALA A 301 -3.30 -25.16 -1.14
CA ALA A 301 -3.90 -25.28 -2.46
C ALA A 301 -3.91 -26.73 -2.99
N ALA A 302 -2.90 -27.52 -2.64
CA ALA A 302 -2.83 -28.95 -3.00
C ALA A 302 -3.78 -29.81 -2.16
N VAL A 303 -3.98 -29.51 -0.87
CA VAL A 303 -4.85 -30.29 0.04
C VAL A 303 -6.31 -30.03 -0.25
N ASP A 304 -6.71 -28.77 -0.49
CA ASP A 304 -8.09 -28.40 -0.81
C ASP A 304 -8.11 -27.31 -1.89
N PRO A 305 -8.01 -27.71 -3.19
CA PRO A 305 -7.99 -26.77 -4.31
C PRO A 305 -9.27 -25.93 -4.43
N ALA A 306 -10.41 -26.45 -4.00
CA ALA A 306 -11.69 -25.75 -4.06
C ALA A 306 -11.70 -24.54 -3.09
N LYS A 307 -11.09 -24.72 -1.92
CA LYS A 307 -11.03 -23.68 -0.88
C LYS A 307 -9.84 -22.76 -1.01
N TYR A 308 -8.68 -23.31 -1.33
CA TYR A 308 -7.40 -22.59 -1.27
C TYR A 308 -6.71 -22.42 -2.63
N GLY A 309 -7.33 -22.87 -3.73
CA GLY A 309 -6.74 -22.77 -5.07
C GLY A 309 -6.44 -21.32 -5.49
N TYR A 310 -7.17 -20.33 -4.94
CA TYR A 310 -6.90 -18.91 -5.14
C TYR A 310 -5.49 -18.48 -4.70
N LEU A 311 -4.89 -19.18 -3.74
CA LEU A 311 -3.53 -18.90 -3.24
C LEU A 311 -2.45 -19.10 -4.30
N ASN A 312 -2.72 -19.88 -5.35
CA ASN A 312 -1.76 -20.10 -6.44
C ASN A 312 -1.38 -18.80 -7.15
N ILE A 313 -2.34 -17.87 -7.35
CA ILE A 313 -2.07 -16.56 -7.93
C ILE A 313 -1.19 -15.74 -6.98
N TRP A 314 -1.52 -15.74 -5.70
CA TRP A 314 -0.84 -14.92 -4.69
C TRP A 314 0.58 -15.43 -4.36
N SER A 315 0.89 -16.69 -4.67
CA SER A 315 2.26 -17.20 -4.59
C SER A 315 3.22 -16.56 -5.59
N ASN A 316 2.72 -15.79 -6.56
CA ASN A 316 3.53 -14.99 -7.49
C ASN A 316 3.94 -13.61 -6.94
N TYR A 317 3.54 -13.28 -5.72
CA TYR A 317 3.89 -12.01 -5.06
C TYR A 317 4.92 -12.26 -3.96
N GLN A 318 5.77 -11.27 -3.72
CA GLN A 318 6.81 -11.31 -2.69
C GLN A 318 6.75 -10.06 -1.83
N LEU A 319 7.08 -10.20 -0.56
CA LEU A 319 7.33 -9.06 0.33
C LEU A 319 8.76 -8.56 0.05
N VAL A 320 8.87 -7.37 -0.53
CA VAL A 320 10.18 -6.76 -0.83
C VAL A 320 10.81 -6.20 0.43
N GLY A 321 10.00 -5.63 1.33
CA GLY A 321 10.50 -5.10 2.58
C GLY A 321 9.46 -4.41 3.44
N ASN A 322 9.83 -4.22 4.70
CA ASN A 322 9.12 -3.42 5.70
C ASN A 322 10.05 -2.37 6.29
N LEU A 323 9.50 -1.20 6.60
CA LEU A 323 10.17 -0.09 7.25
C LEU A 323 9.34 0.38 8.44
N TRP A 324 10.00 0.66 9.56
CA TRP A 324 9.44 1.23 10.79
C TRP A 324 10.53 2.01 11.54
N THR A 325 10.20 2.64 12.68
CA THR A 325 11.21 3.27 13.53
C THR A 325 11.51 2.41 14.77
N ASN A 326 12.66 2.63 15.36
CA ASN A 326 13.03 1.99 16.61
C ASN A 326 12.01 2.38 17.70
N GLN A 327 11.35 1.37 18.27
CA GLN A 327 10.35 1.55 19.35
C GLN A 327 9.25 2.59 19.05
N GLY A 328 8.83 2.73 17.80
CA GLY A 328 7.78 3.70 17.44
C GLY A 328 8.19 5.17 17.63
N GLU A 329 9.48 5.47 17.58
CA GLU A 329 9.99 6.83 17.78
C GLU A 329 9.54 7.79 16.67
N LEU A 330 9.11 8.97 17.08
CA LEU A 330 8.77 10.11 16.22
C LEU A 330 9.73 11.28 16.52
N PRO A 331 10.13 12.06 15.51
CA PRO A 331 9.91 11.86 14.07
C PRO A 331 10.80 10.74 13.50
N PRO A 332 10.39 10.12 12.39
CA PRO A 332 11.28 9.23 11.63
C PRO A 332 12.54 9.94 11.17
N SER A 333 13.69 9.30 11.34
CA SER A 333 14.99 9.81 10.92
C SER A 333 15.93 8.67 10.56
N SER A 334 16.97 8.93 9.81
CA SER A 334 17.95 7.90 9.45
C SER A 334 18.63 7.25 10.68
N ALA A 335 18.59 7.92 11.84
CA ALA A 335 19.12 7.39 13.08
C ALA A 335 18.22 6.33 13.75
N ASN A 336 16.89 6.36 13.48
CA ASN A 336 15.94 5.47 14.10
C ASN A 336 15.23 4.51 13.12
N TYR A 337 15.53 4.55 11.81
CA TYR A 337 14.98 3.60 10.84
C TYR A 337 15.37 2.16 11.16
N LYS A 338 14.42 1.25 11.01
CA LYS A 338 14.58 -0.20 11.17
C LYS A 338 13.95 -0.95 10.00
N GLY A 339 14.47 -2.15 9.76
CA GLY A 339 14.00 -3.02 8.69
C GLY A 339 14.62 -2.69 7.33
N SER A 340 13.79 -2.60 6.32
CA SER A 340 14.19 -2.42 4.92
C SER A 340 14.34 -0.94 4.58
N THR A 341 15.55 -0.40 4.72
CA THR A 341 15.83 1.04 4.56
C THR A 341 15.99 1.49 3.10
N LEU A 342 15.93 0.54 2.14
CA LEU A 342 16.04 0.77 0.69
C LEU A 342 14.93 -0.02 -0.04
N ASN A 343 13.68 0.23 0.31
CA ASN A 343 12.53 -0.57 -0.09
C ASN A 343 11.65 0.06 -1.19
N ALA A 344 12.26 0.82 -2.10
CA ALA A 344 11.54 1.36 -3.26
C ALA A 344 10.93 0.23 -4.10
N ASN A 345 9.62 0.35 -4.38
CA ASN A 345 8.89 -0.59 -5.22
C ASN A 345 9.21 -0.33 -6.71
N THR A 346 9.52 -1.39 -7.46
CA THR A 346 9.91 -1.26 -8.87
C THR A 346 8.81 -0.69 -9.76
N THR A 347 7.54 -0.80 -9.38
CA THR A 347 6.40 -0.29 -10.15
C THR A 347 5.77 0.98 -9.58
N MET A 348 6.34 1.52 -8.50
CA MET A 348 5.84 2.74 -7.85
C MET A 348 6.92 3.81 -7.66
N GLU A 349 8.15 3.42 -7.31
CA GLU A 349 9.27 4.33 -6.99
C GLU A 349 10.57 3.92 -7.72
N THR A 350 10.50 3.29 -8.89
CA THR A 350 11.69 2.77 -9.57
C THR A 350 12.77 3.81 -9.80
N PHE A 351 12.39 5.05 -10.11
CA PHE A 351 13.34 6.12 -10.38
C PHE A 351 14.09 6.61 -9.13
N ALA A 352 13.54 6.33 -7.94
CA ALA A 352 14.23 6.60 -6.67
C ALA A 352 15.44 5.69 -6.46
N GLN A 353 15.48 4.52 -7.09
CA GLN A 353 16.58 3.56 -6.95
C GLN A 353 17.91 4.09 -7.50
N ASN A 354 17.88 4.98 -8.48
CA ASN A 354 19.07 5.54 -9.15
C ASN A 354 19.48 6.89 -8.62
N THR A 355 18.86 7.39 -7.56
CA THR A 355 19.26 8.69 -7.01
C THR A 355 20.63 8.58 -6.33
N THR A 356 21.49 9.55 -6.56
CA THR A 356 22.75 9.73 -5.80
C THR A 356 22.48 10.18 -4.37
N ASN A 357 21.22 10.56 -4.06
CA ASN A 357 20.78 10.97 -2.74
C ASN A 357 20.05 9.80 -2.08
N PRO A 358 20.64 9.10 -1.09
CA PRO A 358 20.02 7.99 -0.39
C PRO A 358 18.74 8.39 0.39
N THR A 359 18.47 9.69 0.50
CA THR A 359 17.32 10.25 1.19
C THR A 359 16.00 9.80 0.58
N PHE A 360 15.92 9.45 -0.71
CA PHE A 360 14.66 9.14 -1.40
C PHE A 360 14.43 7.65 -1.66
N GLN A 361 15.15 6.76 -0.98
CA GLN A 361 15.09 5.32 -1.26
C GLN A 361 14.18 4.53 -0.31
N ASN A 362 13.46 5.21 0.58
CA ASN A 362 12.53 4.59 1.52
C ASN A 362 11.28 5.43 1.76
N CYS A 363 10.27 4.83 2.41
CA CYS A 363 8.97 5.44 2.63
C CYS A 363 9.05 6.75 3.43
N PHE A 364 9.80 6.78 4.53
CA PHE A 364 9.91 7.98 5.38
C PHE A 364 10.62 9.15 4.71
N SER A 365 11.39 8.90 3.65
CA SER A 365 12.02 9.98 2.89
C SER A 365 11.02 10.90 2.20
N CYS A 366 9.85 10.33 1.84
CA CYS A 366 8.76 11.05 1.21
C CYS A 366 7.61 11.29 2.18
N HIS A 367 7.31 10.31 3.05
CA HIS A 367 6.19 10.32 3.99
C HIS A 367 6.66 10.66 5.40
N GLY A 368 7.35 11.78 5.57
CA GLY A 368 7.74 12.29 6.89
C GLY A 368 6.61 13.10 7.54
N GLU A 369 6.74 13.42 8.84
CA GLU A 369 5.78 14.26 9.56
C GLU A 369 5.66 15.68 9.01
N SER A 370 6.64 16.16 8.26
CA SER A 370 6.65 17.46 7.60
C SER A 370 6.46 17.30 6.09
N GLY A 371 5.84 18.30 5.46
CA GLY A 371 5.65 18.32 4.00
C GLY A 371 4.40 17.61 3.50
N GLY A 372 3.44 17.28 4.38
CA GLY A 372 2.11 16.80 4.05
C GLY A 372 1.07 17.89 3.91
N ALA A 373 -0.20 17.51 3.91
CA ALA A 373 -1.34 18.42 3.77
C ALA A 373 -1.61 19.26 5.05
N PHE A 374 -1.23 18.73 6.21
CA PHE A 374 -1.35 19.42 7.49
C PHE A 374 -0.15 20.33 7.73
N SER A 375 -0.38 21.46 8.43
CA SER A 375 0.68 22.41 8.73
C SER A 375 1.69 21.86 9.74
N GLY A 376 2.96 22.21 9.57
CA GLY A 376 4.03 21.88 10.50
C GLY A 376 4.41 20.40 10.52
N THR A 377 4.93 19.95 11.65
CA THR A 377 5.25 18.54 11.93
C THR A 377 4.01 17.86 12.50
N ASN A 378 3.38 17.03 11.70
CA ASN A 378 2.09 16.44 12.03
C ASN A 378 2.09 14.95 11.60
N PRO A 379 1.83 13.99 12.53
CA PRO A 379 1.79 12.57 12.17
C PRO A 379 0.75 12.22 11.09
N ALA A 380 -0.31 13.01 10.92
CA ALA A 380 -1.24 12.82 9.81
C ALA A 380 -0.60 13.03 8.43
N ASN A 381 0.54 13.74 8.35
CA ASN A 381 1.28 13.95 7.12
C ASN A 381 1.95 12.67 6.58
N PHE A 382 2.01 11.58 7.35
CA PHE A 382 2.41 10.28 6.82
C PHE A 382 1.47 9.79 5.71
N SER A 383 0.18 10.15 5.78
CA SER A 383 -0.76 9.92 4.70
C SER A 383 -0.71 11.05 3.67
N HIS A 384 -0.35 10.72 2.44
CA HIS A 384 -0.44 11.66 1.32
C HIS A 384 -1.84 11.73 0.71
N LEU A 385 -2.78 10.89 1.13
CA LEU A 385 -4.16 10.92 0.64
C LEU A 385 -4.85 12.25 0.95
N PHE A 386 -4.47 12.93 2.03
CA PHE A 386 -5.01 14.24 2.37
C PHE A 386 -4.73 15.34 1.34
N PHE A 387 -3.78 15.17 0.43
CA PHE A 387 -3.61 16.07 -0.71
C PHE A 387 -4.78 16.02 -1.71
N GLU A 388 -5.59 14.97 -1.66
CA GLU A 388 -6.80 14.85 -2.49
C GLU A 388 -7.98 15.68 -1.94
N ALA A 389 -7.89 16.21 -0.70
CA ALA A 389 -8.94 17.03 -0.11
C ALA A 389 -9.28 18.22 -1.00
N VAL A 390 -10.57 18.54 -1.10
CA VAL A 390 -11.09 19.67 -1.90
C VAL A 390 -11.51 20.82 -0.99
N GLU A 391 -11.65 22.03 -1.55
CA GLU A 391 -12.14 23.18 -0.81
C GLU A 391 -13.68 23.20 -0.86
N SER A 392 -14.33 22.86 0.25
CA SER A 392 -15.79 22.97 0.35
C SER A 392 -16.25 23.96 1.42
N GLY A 393 -15.33 24.41 2.27
CA GLY A 393 -15.61 25.36 3.33
C GLY A 393 -16.36 24.76 4.52
N ALA A 394 -16.32 23.44 4.70
CA ALA A 394 -17.03 22.77 5.79
C ALA A 394 -16.61 23.24 7.18
N CYS A 395 -15.33 23.65 7.35
CA CYS A 395 -14.79 24.27 8.56
C CYS A 395 -14.56 25.78 8.40
N GLY A 396 -15.37 26.43 7.61
CA GLY A 396 -15.35 27.89 7.46
C GLY A 396 -15.63 28.57 8.81
N GLY A 397 -14.59 29.17 9.41
CA GLY A 397 -14.64 29.72 10.78
C GLY A 397 -13.71 29.02 11.76
N GLY A 398 -12.93 28.00 11.30
CA GLY A 398 -11.85 27.38 12.07
C GLY A 398 -12.30 26.42 13.17
N GLN A 399 -13.54 25.94 13.15
CA GLN A 399 -14.03 24.97 14.12
C GLN A 399 -14.08 23.56 13.52
N LEU A 400 -13.32 22.64 14.13
CA LEU A 400 -13.40 21.21 13.84
C LEU A 400 -14.53 20.54 14.64
N PRO A 401 -15.11 19.44 14.15
CA PRO A 401 -15.98 18.58 14.93
C PRO A 401 -15.34 18.13 16.26
N ALA A 402 -16.16 17.92 17.28
CA ALA A 402 -15.69 17.45 18.58
C ALA A 402 -14.98 16.09 18.44
N GLY A 403 -13.83 15.92 19.10
CA GLY A 403 -13.04 14.68 19.08
C GLY A 403 -11.90 14.63 18.04
N CYS A 404 -11.81 15.64 17.16
CA CYS A 404 -10.75 15.71 16.13
C CYS A 404 -9.43 16.34 16.61
N THR A 405 -9.26 16.46 17.91
CA THR A 405 -8.11 17.11 18.56
C THR A 405 -7.16 16.10 19.24
N ALA A 406 -7.34 14.79 19.00
CA ALA A 406 -6.52 13.77 19.65
C ALA A 406 -5.06 13.85 19.18
N SER A 407 -4.14 14.11 20.10
CA SER A 407 -2.72 14.16 19.84
C SER A 407 -2.10 12.75 19.84
N ALA A 408 -0.99 12.55 19.13
CA ALA A 408 -0.19 11.34 19.20
C ALA A 408 0.21 10.96 20.63
N SER A 409 0.37 11.96 21.52
CA SER A 409 0.64 11.74 22.96
C SER A 409 -0.56 11.21 23.74
N GLN A 410 -1.78 11.52 23.33
CA GLN A 410 -3.01 10.96 23.91
C GLN A 410 -3.22 9.51 23.44
N LEU A 411 -2.88 9.21 22.20
CA LEU A 411 -2.89 7.85 21.67
C LEU A 411 -1.90 6.95 22.42
N LYS A 412 -0.68 7.41 22.72
CA LYS A 412 0.30 6.67 23.57
C LYS A 412 -0.17 6.45 25.02
N ARG A 413 -1.03 7.32 25.56
CA ARG A 413 -1.58 7.17 26.93
C ARG A 413 -2.78 6.25 26.98
N SER A 414 -3.61 6.19 25.94
CA SER A 414 -4.76 5.28 25.88
C SER A 414 -4.35 3.82 25.69
N SER A 415 -3.20 3.55 25.06
CA SER A 415 -2.68 2.20 24.87
C SER A 415 -2.19 1.53 26.18
N LYS A 416 -1.94 2.30 27.26
CA LYS A 416 -1.63 1.76 28.59
C LYS A 416 -2.86 1.42 29.44
N GLY A 417 -4.06 1.77 28.98
CA GLY A 417 -5.33 1.49 29.63
C GLY A 417 -6.21 0.62 28.74
N ALA A 418 -6.21 -0.68 29.01
CA ALA A 418 -7.23 -1.68 28.64
C ALA A 418 -8.00 -1.44 27.34
N TYR A 419 -7.53 -1.98 26.22
CA TYR A 419 -8.40 -2.37 25.13
C TYR A 419 -9.11 -3.67 25.51
N SER A 420 -10.24 -3.56 26.20
CA SER A 420 -11.18 -4.68 26.34
C SER A 420 -11.99 -4.73 25.04
N GLY A 421 -11.68 -5.71 24.19
CA GLY A 421 -12.55 -6.31 23.21
C GLY A 421 -13.50 -5.39 22.43
N ALA A 422 -13.01 -4.76 21.36
CA ALA A 422 -13.90 -4.47 20.25
C ALA A 422 -14.11 -5.80 19.50
N ALA A 423 -15.31 -6.35 19.60
CA ALA A 423 -15.74 -7.50 18.83
C ALA A 423 -15.49 -7.23 17.34
N ALA A 424 -15.06 -8.27 16.61
CA ALA A 424 -15.01 -8.25 15.17
C ALA A 424 -16.33 -7.68 14.61
N PRO A 425 -16.30 -6.82 13.59
CA PRO A 425 -17.52 -6.27 13.03
C PRO A 425 -18.41 -7.41 12.60
N ALA A 426 -19.66 -7.41 13.10
CA ALA A 426 -20.66 -8.38 12.76
C ALA A 426 -20.83 -8.41 11.23
N MET A 427 -20.81 -9.60 10.64
CA MET A 427 -21.12 -9.81 9.24
C MET A 427 -22.48 -9.16 8.93
N ILE A 428 -22.48 -8.24 7.97
CA ILE A 428 -23.71 -7.63 7.46
C ILE A 428 -24.57 -8.74 6.86
N PRO A 429 -25.85 -8.91 7.27
CA PRO A 429 -26.70 -9.93 6.69
C PRO A 429 -26.91 -9.65 5.19
N ALA A 430 -26.72 -10.68 4.37
CA ALA A 430 -27.01 -10.61 2.96
C ALA A 430 -28.47 -10.16 2.72
N HIS A 431 -28.68 -9.06 2.01
CA HIS A 431 -29.99 -8.67 1.51
C HIS A 431 -30.49 -9.77 0.56
N ARG A 432 -31.47 -10.55 1.02
CA ARG A 432 -32.26 -11.45 0.16
C ARG A 432 -32.92 -10.59 -0.92
N LYS A 433 -32.58 -10.84 -2.17
CA LYS A 433 -33.45 -10.47 -3.29
C LYS A 433 -34.65 -11.40 -3.23
N THR A 434 -35.81 -10.85 -2.96
CA THR A 434 -37.12 -11.51 -3.25
C THR A 434 -37.41 -11.43 -4.74
N PRO A 435 -38.13 -12.43 -5.30
CA PRO A 435 -38.26 -12.69 -6.72
C PRO A 435 -38.97 -11.58 -7.53
#